data_9f9e736a7f6416715c030db5fc4734e2
#
_entry.id   9f9e736a7f6416715c030db5fc4734e2
#
_cell.length_a   1.000
_cell.length_b   1.000
_cell.length_c   1.000
_cell.angle_alpha   90.00
_cell.angle_beta   90.00
_cell.angle_gamma   90.00
#
_symmetry.space_group_name_H-M   'P 1'
#
loop_
_entity.id
_entity.type
_entity.pdbx_description
1 polymer ?
#
loop_
_entity_poly.entity_id
_entity_poly.type
_entity_poly.pdbx_seq_one_letter_code
_entity_poly.pdbx_strand_id
1 'polypeptide(L)'
;MRYRTCFVLAATALAAATAAQAHQVWLEAADGQARLYYGEFNDNLRETSPGKLDRFGATPTLQASLGAKHTTLEGARTKDAFAYTVPGTADTLLTLATVPVMDRSQRNLSPLLWKPAARWIASPQRAVVPTAPLDLVPTGKPGQFQVYFQGAPLPKAKVQMVAPSGWAREASSAEDG
;
A
#
# COMPACT_ATOMS: atom_id res chain seq x y z
N MET A 1 27.11 -9.26 63.18
CA MET A 1 26.08 -9.58 62.17
C MET A 1 26.15 -8.54 61.06
N ARG A 2 26.64 -8.90 59.88
CA ARG A 2 26.78 -7.98 58.75
C ARG A 2 25.75 -8.38 57.70
N TYR A 3 24.71 -7.54 57.49
CA TYR A 3 23.70 -7.72 56.42
C TYR A 3 24.29 -7.19 55.11
N ARG A 4 24.54 -8.11 54.17
CA ARG A 4 24.88 -7.74 52.77
C ARG A 4 23.59 -7.56 52.02
N THR A 5 23.27 -6.29 51.72
CA THR A 5 22.16 -5.92 50.84
C THR A 5 22.57 -6.16 49.39
N CYS A 6 22.02 -7.20 48.74
CA CYS A 6 22.15 -7.40 47.32
C CYS A 6 21.18 -6.47 46.61
N PHE A 7 21.68 -5.43 45.95
CA PHE A 7 20.96 -4.66 44.98
C PHE A 7 20.84 -5.47 43.67
N VAL A 8 19.65 -5.94 43.37
CA VAL A 8 19.32 -6.50 42.04
C VAL A 8 18.94 -5.35 41.16
N LEU A 9 19.86 -4.94 40.28
CA LEU A 9 19.52 -4.04 39.14
C LEU A 9 18.72 -4.85 38.11
N ALA A 10 17.41 -4.67 38.11
CA ALA A 10 16.55 -5.11 37.01
C ALA A 10 16.74 -4.13 35.84
N ALA A 11 17.64 -4.47 34.93
CA ALA A 11 17.74 -3.76 33.65
C ALA A 11 16.53 -4.15 32.80
N THR A 12 15.47 -3.33 32.81
CA THR A 12 14.37 -3.38 31.86
C THR A 12 14.91 -2.91 30.51
N ALA A 13 15.32 -3.89 29.68
CA ALA A 13 15.53 -3.64 28.26
C ALA A 13 14.17 -3.28 27.63
N LEU A 14 13.89 -2.00 27.46
CA LEU A 14 12.84 -1.54 26.57
C LEU A 14 13.27 -1.95 25.16
N ALA A 15 12.75 -3.08 24.68
CA ALA A 15 12.79 -3.42 23.28
C ALA A 15 11.93 -2.37 22.56
N ALA A 16 12.57 -1.34 22.02
CA ALA A 16 11.95 -0.45 21.06
C ALA A 16 11.61 -1.33 19.84
N ALA A 17 10.35 -1.77 19.77
CA ALA A 17 9.81 -2.35 18.56
C ALA A 17 9.82 -1.23 17.52
N THR A 18 10.91 -1.13 16.76
CA THR A 18 10.92 -0.35 15.54
C THR A 18 9.85 -0.98 14.67
N ALA A 19 8.72 -0.28 14.48
CA ALA A 19 7.75 -0.67 13.48
C ALA A 19 8.54 -0.87 12.19
N ALA A 20 8.59 -2.11 11.71
CA ALA A 20 9.23 -2.42 10.44
C ALA A 20 8.42 -1.67 9.39
N GLN A 21 8.89 -0.50 9.01
CA GLN A 21 8.25 0.29 7.96
C GLN A 21 8.44 -0.47 6.66
N ALA A 22 7.36 -1.07 6.19
CA ALA A 22 7.35 -1.75 4.91
C ALA A 22 7.02 -0.73 3.83
N HIS A 23 7.90 -0.60 2.84
CA HIS A 23 7.63 0.20 1.65
C HIS A 23 6.28 -0.15 1.04
N GLN A 24 5.56 0.85 0.64
CA GLN A 24 4.20 0.79 0.09
C GLN A 24 4.20 1.36 -1.33
N VAL A 25 3.16 1.06 -2.08
CA VAL A 25 2.81 1.77 -3.29
C VAL A 25 1.49 2.49 -3.07
N TRP A 26 1.36 3.72 -3.59
CA TRP A 26 0.10 4.45 -3.56
C TRP A 26 -0.07 5.32 -4.80
N LEU A 27 -1.31 5.65 -5.12
CA LEU A 27 -1.69 6.50 -6.24
C LEU A 27 -2.19 7.86 -5.73
N GLU A 28 -1.71 8.91 -6.36
CA GLU A 28 -2.27 10.25 -6.28
C GLU A 28 -2.77 10.64 -7.67
N ALA A 29 -3.96 11.26 -7.77
CA ALA A 29 -4.48 11.73 -9.03
C ALA A 29 -5.13 13.10 -8.89
N ALA A 30 -4.77 14.00 -9.79
CA ALA A 30 -5.32 15.34 -9.93
C ALA A 30 -5.12 15.84 -11.37
N ASP A 31 -6.01 16.69 -11.84
CA ASP A 31 -5.87 17.46 -13.09
C ASP A 31 -5.53 16.60 -14.33
N GLY A 32 -6.17 15.45 -14.45
CA GLY A 32 -5.92 14.53 -15.58
C GLY A 32 -4.57 13.81 -15.54
N GLN A 33 -3.88 13.86 -14.43
CA GLN A 33 -2.63 13.14 -14.19
C GLN A 33 -2.78 12.17 -13.02
N ALA A 34 -2.11 11.03 -13.11
CA ALA A 34 -1.96 10.12 -11.98
C ALA A 34 -0.47 9.82 -11.76
N ARG A 35 -0.10 9.62 -10.51
CA ARG A 35 1.26 9.25 -10.12
C ARG A 35 1.22 8.07 -9.17
N LEU A 36 1.95 7.02 -9.51
CA LEU A 36 2.20 5.88 -8.64
C LEU A 36 3.53 6.10 -7.95
N TYR A 37 3.46 6.22 -6.65
CA TYR A 37 4.64 6.35 -5.78
C TYR A 37 5.01 5.02 -5.15
N TYR A 38 6.27 4.93 -4.77
CA TYR A 38 6.82 3.87 -3.96
C TYR A 38 7.63 4.48 -2.82
N GLY A 39 7.41 4.01 -1.58
CA GLY A 39 8.11 4.54 -0.42
C GLY A 39 7.36 4.33 0.89
N GLU A 40 7.42 5.30 1.78
CA GLU A 40 6.77 5.27 3.09
C GLU A 40 5.80 6.45 3.19
N PHE A 41 4.52 6.15 3.03
CA PHE A 41 3.47 7.17 2.94
C PHE A 41 3.41 8.03 4.20
N ASN A 42 3.51 7.42 5.39
CA ASN A 42 3.43 8.12 6.67
C ASN A 42 4.54 9.16 6.85
N ASP A 43 5.72 8.88 6.32
CA ASP A 43 6.91 9.74 6.43
C ASP A 43 7.09 10.65 5.21
N ASN A 44 6.11 10.62 4.29
CA ASN A 44 6.19 11.34 3.02
C ASN A 44 7.48 11.03 2.23
N LEU A 45 8.04 9.84 2.44
CA LEU A 45 9.23 9.38 1.74
C LEU A 45 8.82 8.78 0.39
N ARG A 46 9.36 9.33 -0.68
CA ARG A 46 9.23 8.82 -2.04
C ARG A 46 10.59 8.34 -2.52
N GLU A 47 10.66 7.08 -2.93
CA GLU A 47 11.86 6.51 -3.50
C GLU A 47 12.09 7.04 -4.91
N THR A 48 13.36 7.11 -5.31
CA THR A 48 13.75 7.77 -6.56
C THR A 48 14.37 6.81 -7.56
N SER A 49 14.43 7.27 -8.81
CA SER A 49 15.23 6.73 -9.90
C SER A 49 16.27 7.81 -10.31
N PRO A 50 17.57 7.49 -10.35
CA PRO A 50 18.17 6.21 -9.98
C PRO A 50 18.00 5.88 -8.49
N GLY A 51 17.70 4.62 -8.17
CA GLY A 51 17.56 4.15 -6.79
C GLY A 51 16.56 3.02 -6.60
N LYS A 52 15.84 3.05 -5.46
CA LYS A 52 14.94 1.94 -5.11
C LYS A 52 13.69 1.87 -6.00
N LEU A 53 13.29 2.96 -6.66
CA LEU A 53 12.20 2.94 -7.63
C LEU A 53 12.51 2.02 -8.82
N ASP A 54 13.79 1.80 -9.13
CA ASP A 54 14.23 0.93 -10.21
C ASP A 54 13.98 -0.57 -9.95
N ARG A 55 13.63 -0.94 -8.71
CA ARG A 55 13.28 -2.32 -8.35
C ARG A 55 12.07 -2.86 -9.13
N PHE A 56 11.23 -1.99 -9.65
CA PHE A 56 10.09 -2.42 -10.46
C PHE A 56 10.50 -2.98 -11.82
N GLY A 57 11.72 -2.71 -12.28
CA GLY A 57 12.15 -3.08 -13.63
C GLY A 57 11.39 -2.29 -14.69
N ALA A 58 10.23 -2.79 -15.10
CA ALA A 58 9.35 -2.09 -16.05
C ALA A 58 8.41 -1.09 -15.32
N THR A 59 7.94 -0.08 -16.06
CA THR A 59 6.86 0.80 -15.60
C THR A 59 5.56 -0.01 -15.48
N PRO A 60 4.88 -0.03 -14.32
CA PRO A 60 3.59 -0.69 -14.19
C PRO A 60 2.53 -0.04 -15.08
N THR A 61 1.58 -0.82 -15.60
CA THR A 61 0.40 -0.27 -16.28
C THR A 61 -0.63 0.21 -15.26
N LEU A 62 -1.47 1.17 -15.66
CA LEU A 62 -2.55 1.70 -14.85
C LEU A 62 -3.88 1.44 -15.55
N GLN A 63 -4.83 0.78 -14.89
CA GLN A 63 -6.18 0.63 -15.39
C GLN A 63 -7.05 1.77 -14.87
N ALA A 64 -7.58 2.59 -15.79
CA ALA A 64 -8.59 3.58 -15.48
C ALA A 64 -9.99 3.02 -15.77
N SER A 65 -10.94 3.24 -14.86
CA SER A 65 -12.32 2.76 -14.99
C SER A 65 -13.31 3.91 -14.85
N LEU A 66 -14.30 3.95 -15.74
CA LEU A 66 -15.44 4.86 -15.70
C LEU A 66 -16.72 4.02 -15.95
N GLY A 67 -17.48 3.76 -14.90
CA GLY A 67 -18.56 2.77 -14.93
C GLY A 67 -18.01 1.39 -15.33
N ALA A 68 -18.60 0.78 -16.35
CA ALA A 68 -18.16 -0.51 -16.90
C ALA A 68 -17.02 -0.40 -17.94
N LYS A 69 -16.63 0.81 -18.32
CA LYS A 69 -15.55 1.01 -19.29
C LYS A 69 -14.20 0.98 -18.58
N HIS A 70 -13.27 0.18 -19.10
CA HIS A 70 -11.90 0.08 -18.64
C HIS A 70 -10.93 0.49 -19.75
N THR A 71 -9.89 1.21 -19.38
CA THR A 71 -8.83 1.65 -20.29
C THR A 71 -7.48 1.42 -19.61
N THR A 72 -6.58 0.72 -20.29
CA THR A 72 -5.20 0.56 -19.83
C THR A 72 -4.37 1.77 -20.28
N LEU A 73 -3.65 2.35 -19.33
CA LEU A 73 -2.79 3.50 -19.55
C LEU A 73 -1.34 3.07 -19.36
N GLU A 74 -0.52 3.42 -20.33
CA GLU A 74 0.92 3.31 -20.23
C GLU A 74 1.47 4.56 -19.53
N GLY A 75 2.47 4.36 -18.70
CA GLY A 75 3.11 5.45 -17.94
C GLY A 75 4.58 5.62 -18.31
N ALA A 76 5.16 6.66 -17.75
CA ALA A 76 6.59 6.92 -17.82
C ALA A 76 7.19 7.01 -16.42
N ARG A 77 8.41 6.45 -16.26
CA ARG A 77 9.17 6.63 -15.02
C ARG A 77 9.71 8.06 -14.97
N THR A 78 9.45 8.72 -13.87
CA THR A 78 10.03 10.02 -13.53
C THR A 78 11.09 9.86 -12.43
N LYS A 79 11.57 10.97 -11.88
CA LYS A 79 12.57 10.94 -10.82
C LYS A 79 12.06 10.22 -9.56
N ASP A 80 10.78 10.37 -9.21
CA ASP A 80 10.21 9.95 -7.92
C ASP A 80 8.88 9.19 -8.03
N ALA A 81 8.41 8.91 -9.25
CA ALA A 81 7.13 8.25 -9.50
C ALA A 81 7.08 7.57 -10.86
N PHE A 82 6.00 6.81 -11.11
CA PHE A 82 5.52 6.50 -12.45
C PHE A 82 4.33 7.42 -12.75
N ALA A 83 4.43 8.20 -13.83
CA ALA A 83 3.44 9.19 -14.22
C ALA A 83 2.57 8.70 -15.38
N TYR A 84 1.28 9.01 -15.34
CA TYR A 84 0.28 8.61 -16.31
C TYR A 84 -0.60 9.80 -16.67
N THR A 85 -0.95 9.91 -17.96
CA THR A 85 -2.01 10.81 -18.38
C THR A 85 -3.35 10.08 -18.35
N VAL A 86 -4.30 10.62 -17.60
CA VAL A 86 -5.65 10.06 -17.46
C VAL A 86 -6.59 10.83 -18.39
N PRO A 87 -7.04 10.25 -19.51
CA PRO A 87 -7.92 10.95 -20.44
C PRO A 87 -9.33 11.10 -19.84
N GLY A 88 -9.78 12.32 -19.65
CA GLY A 88 -11.11 12.62 -19.11
C GLY A 88 -11.22 12.35 -17.61
N THR A 89 -12.36 11.77 -17.21
CA THR A 89 -12.66 11.42 -15.82
C THR A 89 -12.50 9.91 -15.60
N ALA A 90 -12.14 9.51 -14.39
CA ALA A 90 -12.13 8.12 -13.96
C ALA A 90 -12.82 8.00 -12.61
N ASP A 91 -13.58 6.94 -12.39
CA ASP A 91 -14.14 6.59 -11.08
C ASP A 91 -13.08 5.95 -10.20
N THR A 92 -12.23 5.11 -10.79
CA THR A 92 -11.13 4.44 -10.11
C THR A 92 -9.91 4.29 -11.01
N LEU A 93 -8.75 4.29 -10.38
CA LEU A 93 -7.48 3.90 -10.98
C LEU A 93 -6.92 2.72 -10.19
N LEU A 94 -6.47 1.68 -10.88
CA LEU A 94 -5.89 0.48 -10.28
C LEU A 94 -4.59 0.12 -10.98
N THR A 95 -3.56 -0.15 -10.21
CA THR A 95 -2.35 -0.81 -10.69
C THR A 95 -2.08 -2.10 -9.92
N LEU A 96 -1.65 -3.12 -10.65
CA LEU A 96 -1.12 -4.37 -10.13
C LEU A 96 0.33 -4.46 -10.61
N ALA A 97 1.25 -3.94 -9.80
CA ALA A 97 2.65 -3.95 -10.17
C ALA A 97 3.27 -5.33 -9.89
N THR A 98 4.29 -5.67 -10.64
CA THR A 98 5.10 -6.87 -10.41
C THR A 98 6.55 -6.43 -10.22
N VAL A 99 7.11 -6.82 -9.09
CA VAL A 99 8.54 -6.63 -8.82
C VAL A 99 9.26 -7.93 -9.17
N PRO A 100 10.45 -7.88 -9.78
CA PRO A 100 11.26 -9.06 -10.00
C PRO A 100 11.41 -9.91 -8.75
N VAL A 101 11.45 -11.24 -8.92
CA VAL A 101 11.59 -12.17 -7.79
C VAL A 101 12.86 -11.82 -7.01
N MET A 102 12.69 -11.63 -5.70
CA MET A 102 13.81 -11.36 -4.81
C MET A 102 14.44 -12.68 -4.33
N ASP A 103 15.70 -12.88 -4.67
CA ASP A 103 16.51 -13.96 -4.08
C ASP A 103 16.80 -13.64 -2.63
N ARG A 104 16.50 -14.58 -1.74
CA ARG A 104 16.76 -14.50 -0.30
C ARG A 104 17.57 -15.70 0.22
N SER A 105 18.22 -16.43 -0.68
CA SER A 105 19.00 -17.64 -0.38
C SER A 105 20.10 -17.39 0.66
N GLN A 106 20.75 -16.21 0.62
CA GLN A 106 21.76 -15.81 1.61
C GLN A 106 21.23 -15.71 3.05
N ARG A 107 19.90 -15.66 3.22
CA ARG A 107 19.22 -15.67 4.52
C ARG A 107 18.53 -17.00 4.81
N ASN A 108 18.79 -18.05 4.03
CA ASN A 108 18.09 -19.34 4.06
C ASN A 108 16.57 -19.21 3.98
N LEU A 109 16.08 -18.22 3.22
CA LEU A 109 14.66 -17.99 2.98
C LEU A 109 14.28 -18.30 1.53
N SER A 110 13.04 -18.75 1.33
CA SER A 110 12.49 -18.93 -0.02
C SER A 110 12.49 -17.63 -0.81
N PRO A 111 12.64 -17.68 -2.16
CA PRO A 111 12.47 -16.52 -3.02
C PRO A 111 11.12 -15.83 -2.74
N LEU A 112 11.09 -14.50 -2.85
CA LEU A 112 9.88 -13.72 -2.61
C LEU A 112 9.43 -13.06 -3.92
N LEU A 113 8.21 -13.36 -4.32
CA LEU A 113 7.49 -12.62 -5.36
C LEU A 113 6.59 -11.59 -4.67
N TRP A 114 6.91 -10.32 -4.83
CA TRP A 114 6.09 -9.22 -4.31
C TRP A 114 5.26 -8.62 -5.44
N LYS A 115 3.94 -8.56 -5.24
CA LYS A 115 2.97 -8.01 -6.20
C LYS A 115 2.17 -6.89 -5.52
N PRO A 116 2.73 -5.68 -5.40
CA PRO A 116 2.01 -4.58 -4.80
C PRO A 116 0.87 -4.11 -5.69
N ALA A 117 -0.22 -3.70 -5.04
CA ALA A 117 -1.37 -3.09 -5.69
C ALA A 117 -1.63 -1.71 -5.09
N ALA A 118 -2.11 -0.78 -5.90
CA ALA A 118 -2.61 0.50 -5.43
C ALA A 118 -3.89 0.86 -6.18
N ARG A 119 -4.89 1.34 -5.42
CA ARG A 119 -6.15 1.83 -5.95
C ARG A 119 -6.37 3.27 -5.52
N TRP A 120 -6.74 4.12 -6.47
CA TRP A 120 -7.29 5.43 -6.22
C TRP A 120 -8.78 5.43 -6.57
N ILE A 121 -9.59 6.14 -5.81
CA ILE A 121 -11.03 6.26 -6.01
C ILE A 121 -11.44 7.73 -5.98
N ALA A 122 -12.26 8.15 -6.95
CA ALA A 122 -12.72 9.53 -7.05
C ALA A 122 -13.72 9.88 -5.94
N SER A 123 -14.54 8.93 -5.51
CA SER A 123 -15.56 9.14 -4.47
C SER A 123 -15.71 7.91 -3.57
N PRO A 124 -15.38 8.02 -2.27
CA PRO A 124 -15.58 6.92 -1.32
C PRO A 124 -17.07 6.66 -1.01
N GLN A 125 -17.99 7.52 -1.44
CA GLN A 125 -19.44 7.35 -1.32
C GLN A 125 -20.04 6.47 -2.43
N ARG A 126 -19.26 6.07 -3.42
CA ARG A 126 -19.70 5.17 -4.48
C ARG A 126 -19.13 3.78 -4.23
N ALA A 127 -19.99 2.75 -4.26
CA ALA A 127 -19.52 1.38 -4.19
C ALA A 127 -18.62 1.04 -5.38
N VAL A 128 -17.56 0.30 -5.11
CA VAL A 128 -16.60 -0.16 -6.13
C VAL A 128 -16.57 -1.69 -6.10
N VAL A 129 -16.65 -2.31 -7.26
CA VAL A 129 -16.51 -3.76 -7.40
C VAL A 129 -15.04 -4.14 -7.22
N PRO A 130 -14.70 -5.10 -6.35
CA PRO A 130 -13.33 -5.55 -6.17
C PRO A 130 -12.84 -6.27 -7.43
N THR A 131 -11.64 -5.95 -7.90
CA THR A 131 -11.04 -6.52 -9.12
C THR A 131 -9.58 -6.93 -8.92
N ALA A 132 -8.93 -6.46 -7.85
CA ALA A 132 -7.58 -6.89 -7.50
C ALA A 132 -7.60 -8.20 -6.69
N PRO A 133 -6.54 -9.03 -6.75
CA PRO A 133 -6.43 -10.22 -5.93
C PRO A 133 -6.52 -9.95 -4.42
N LEU A 134 -5.97 -8.84 -3.94
CA LEU A 134 -6.20 -8.25 -2.63
C LEU A 134 -6.70 -6.84 -2.89
N ASP A 135 -7.89 -6.51 -2.43
CA ASP A 135 -8.53 -5.24 -2.71
C ASP A 135 -9.22 -4.65 -1.46
N LEU A 136 -9.15 -3.34 -1.33
CA LEU A 136 -9.88 -2.57 -0.32
C LEU A 136 -10.77 -1.57 -1.07
N VAL A 137 -12.07 -1.75 -0.97
CA VAL A 137 -13.03 -0.96 -1.75
C VAL A 137 -14.12 -0.36 -0.88
N PRO A 138 -14.64 0.83 -1.22
CA PRO A 138 -15.79 1.40 -0.53
C PRO A 138 -17.06 0.62 -0.85
N THR A 139 -17.95 0.48 0.15
CA THR A 139 -19.26 -0.18 0.01
C THR A 139 -20.34 0.76 -0.54
N GLY A 140 -20.05 2.05 -0.66
CA GLY A 140 -21.03 3.10 -0.97
C GLY A 140 -21.68 3.72 0.27
N LYS A 141 -21.45 3.17 1.44
CA LYS A 141 -21.86 3.79 2.71
C LYS A 141 -20.73 4.68 3.24
N PRO A 142 -21.04 5.86 3.80
CA PRO A 142 -20.02 6.76 4.30
C PRO A 142 -19.09 6.10 5.32
N GLY A 143 -17.78 6.17 5.08
CA GLY A 143 -16.74 5.65 5.98
C GLY A 143 -16.65 4.12 6.05
N GLN A 144 -17.39 3.38 5.23
CA GLN A 144 -17.37 1.93 5.22
C GLN A 144 -16.61 1.41 4.01
N PHE A 145 -15.61 0.57 4.29
CA PHE A 145 -14.80 -0.15 3.30
C PHE A 145 -14.87 -1.64 3.58
N GLN A 146 -14.56 -2.43 2.58
CA GLN A 146 -14.54 -3.89 2.68
C GLN A 146 -13.28 -4.43 2.03
N VAL A 147 -12.64 -5.39 2.70
CA VAL A 147 -11.42 -6.06 2.22
C VAL A 147 -11.80 -7.35 1.53
N TYR A 148 -11.22 -7.59 0.37
CA TYR A 148 -11.41 -8.80 -0.41
C TYR A 148 -10.07 -9.47 -0.70
N PHE A 149 -10.06 -10.80 -0.68
CA PHE A 149 -8.97 -11.62 -1.18
C PHE A 149 -9.51 -12.65 -2.17
N GLN A 150 -8.99 -12.62 -3.40
CA GLN A 150 -9.44 -13.50 -4.49
C GLN A 150 -10.96 -13.47 -4.72
N GLY A 151 -11.56 -12.30 -4.60
CA GLY A 151 -12.99 -12.06 -4.80
C GLY A 151 -13.89 -12.43 -3.60
N ALA A 152 -13.34 -13.00 -2.53
CA ALA A 152 -14.07 -13.29 -1.30
C ALA A 152 -13.75 -12.26 -0.21
N PRO A 153 -14.72 -11.88 0.66
CA PRO A 153 -14.45 -11.05 1.82
C PRO A 153 -13.34 -11.63 2.69
N LEU A 154 -12.42 -10.79 3.14
CA LEU A 154 -11.27 -11.20 3.95
C LEU A 154 -11.45 -10.70 5.39
N PRO A 155 -11.85 -11.57 6.35
CA PRO A 155 -11.92 -11.20 7.76
C PRO A 155 -10.53 -11.06 8.39
N LYS A 156 -10.47 -10.26 9.47
CA LYS A 156 -9.25 -10.07 10.28
C LYS A 156 -8.05 -9.51 9.51
N ALA A 157 -8.29 -8.91 8.35
CA ALA A 157 -7.26 -8.17 7.62
C ALA A 157 -6.91 -6.90 8.39
N LYS A 158 -5.62 -6.65 8.60
CA LYS A 158 -5.16 -5.39 9.19
C LYS A 158 -5.22 -4.29 8.15
N VAL A 159 -5.94 -3.22 8.48
CA VAL A 159 -6.09 -2.02 7.65
C VAL A 159 -5.61 -0.82 8.44
N GLN A 160 -4.68 -0.08 7.88
CA GLN A 160 -4.26 1.20 8.42
C GLN A 160 -4.87 2.33 7.58
N MET A 161 -5.51 3.28 8.24
CA MET A 161 -5.98 4.52 7.63
C MET A 161 -5.01 5.64 8.03
N VAL A 162 -4.57 6.40 7.05
CA VAL A 162 -3.67 7.54 7.26
C VAL A 162 -4.31 8.78 6.65
N ALA A 163 -4.49 9.81 7.46
CA ALA A 163 -4.98 11.11 7.00
C ALA A 163 -3.83 11.95 6.43
N PRO A 164 -4.12 12.95 5.57
CA PRO A 164 -3.10 13.86 5.05
C PRO A 164 -2.31 14.62 6.12
N SER A 165 -2.88 14.75 7.33
CA SER A 165 -2.19 15.33 8.50
C SER A 165 -1.16 14.39 9.15
N GLY A 166 -0.99 13.17 8.65
CA GLY A 166 -0.16 12.14 9.26
C GLY A 166 -0.84 11.35 10.40
N TRP A 167 -2.08 11.72 10.78
CA TRP A 167 -2.82 10.93 11.76
C TRP A 167 -3.14 9.55 11.18
N ALA A 168 -2.82 8.50 11.94
CA ALA A 168 -3.01 7.12 11.52
C ALA A 168 -3.87 6.34 12.53
N ARG A 169 -4.71 5.44 12.01
CA ARG A 169 -5.50 4.50 12.80
C ARG A 169 -5.44 3.12 12.16
N GLU A 170 -5.22 2.10 12.98
CA GLU A 170 -5.29 0.69 12.57
C GLU A 170 -6.61 0.07 13.03
N ALA A 171 -7.17 -0.80 12.20
CA ALA A 171 -8.33 -1.62 12.50
C ALA A 171 -8.16 -3.00 11.84
N SER A 172 -8.94 -3.97 12.28
CA SER A 172 -9.08 -5.25 11.59
C SER A 172 -10.46 -5.31 10.93
N SER A 173 -10.54 -5.89 9.73
CA SER A 173 -11.81 -6.13 9.07
C SER A 173 -12.68 -7.10 9.88
N ALA A 174 -14.00 -6.92 9.77
CA ALA A 174 -15.00 -7.77 10.41
C ALA A 174 -15.12 -9.15 9.70
N GLU A 175 -16.07 -9.97 10.11
CA GLU A 175 -16.26 -11.32 9.53
C GLU A 175 -16.74 -11.27 8.07
N ASP A 176 -17.34 -10.18 7.66
CA ASP A 176 -17.77 -9.89 6.27
C ASP A 176 -16.73 -9.14 5.43
N GLY A 177 -15.50 -9.02 5.97
CA GLY A 177 -14.40 -8.28 5.35
C GLY A 177 -14.43 -6.80 5.69
#